data_d78e99609358448ffa1ec559c19b7b2e
#
_entry.id   d78e99609358448ffa1ec559c19b7b2e
#
_cell.length_a   1.000
_cell.length_b   1.000
_cell.length_c   1.000
_cell.angle_alpha   90.00
_cell.angle_beta   90.00
_cell.angle_gamma   90.00
#
_symmetry.space_group_name_H-M   'P 1'
#
loop_
_entity.id
_entity.type
_entity.pdbx_description
1 polymer ?
#
loop_
_entity_poly.entity_id
_entity_poly.type
_entity_poly.pdbx_seq_one_letter_code
_entity_poly.pdbx_strand_id
1 'polypeptide(L)'
;LVGSEMCIRDSGEHVVQPTCTEQGYTELRCVNSAGLPCGKTYIVQGSETPALGHDYSGDSGIRTIVEPTCTTSGLKEYNCSRCGDTYTEIVKQLGHNYERDPDKSREPDCAQPGLNYYKCGRCGDVHQVRVEPLGHDWGDWIVDQQETDQADGLKHRICKTCGERQ
;
A
#
# COMPACT_ATOMS: atom_id res chain seq x y z
N LEU A 1 -50.53 -0.78 -42.89
CA LEU A 1 -50.17 0.34 -42.00
C LEU A 1 -51.24 0.70 -40.95
N VAL A 2 -52.39 -0.01 -40.90
CA VAL A 2 -53.51 0.33 -40.01
C VAL A 2 -53.45 -0.37 -38.61
N GLY A 3 -52.51 -1.29 -38.38
CA GLY A 3 -52.44 -2.08 -37.17
C GLY A 3 -51.48 -1.54 -36.06
N SER A 4 -50.52 -0.66 -36.43
CA SER A 4 -49.49 -0.19 -35.44
C SER A 4 -49.92 1.08 -34.67
N GLU A 5 -50.76 1.93 -35.26
CA GLU A 5 -51.22 3.17 -34.63
C GLU A 5 -52.29 2.90 -33.56
N MET A 6 -53.05 1.80 -33.69
CA MET A 6 -54.10 1.43 -32.72
C MET A 6 -53.55 0.85 -31.44
N CYS A 7 -52.33 0.26 -31.49
CA CYS A 7 -51.65 -0.26 -30.28
C CYS A 7 -51.04 0.85 -29.42
N ILE A 8 -50.70 1.99 -30.02
CA ILE A 8 -50.05 3.10 -29.23
C ILE A 8 -51.10 3.85 -28.41
N ARG A 9 -52.35 3.87 -28.81
CA ARG A 9 -53.41 4.63 -28.11
C ARG A 9 -53.88 4.03 -26.80
N ASP A 10 -53.74 2.71 -26.68
CA ASP A 10 -54.14 1.95 -25.44
C ASP A 10 -52.94 1.36 -24.69
N SER A 11 -51.75 1.92 -24.92
CA SER A 11 -50.51 1.48 -24.28
C SER A 11 -50.36 2.09 -22.90
N GLY A 12 -50.03 1.28 -21.90
CA GLY A 12 -49.62 1.76 -20.60
C GLY A 12 -48.13 2.15 -20.60
N GLU A 13 -47.78 3.31 -20.03
CA GLU A 13 -46.41 3.71 -19.77
C GLU A 13 -45.80 2.82 -18.68
N HIS A 14 -44.64 2.32 -18.95
CA HIS A 14 -43.84 1.57 -17.98
C HIS A 14 -42.42 2.15 -17.92
N VAL A 15 -42.02 2.66 -16.75
CA VAL A 15 -40.71 3.24 -16.53
C VAL A 15 -39.76 2.15 -16.07
N VAL A 16 -38.73 1.86 -16.86
CA VAL A 16 -37.62 1.00 -16.48
C VAL A 16 -36.57 1.88 -15.82
N GLN A 17 -36.35 1.67 -14.52
CA GLN A 17 -35.39 2.45 -13.76
C GLN A 17 -33.97 2.07 -14.16
N PRO A 18 -33.01 3.02 -14.22
CA PRO A 18 -31.62 2.71 -14.47
C PRO A 18 -31.03 1.88 -13.34
N THR A 19 -30.15 0.95 -13.70
CA THR A 19 -29.34 0.19 -12.77
C THR A 19 -27.93 0.77 -12.69
N CYS A 20 -27.02 0.15 -11.95
CA CYS A 20 -25.62 0.57 -11.93
C CYS A 20 -24.96 0.50 -13.30
N THR A 21 -25.35 -0.47 -14.13
CA THR A 21 -24.72 -0.78 -15.41
C THR A 21 -25.58 -0.52 -16.62
N GLU A 22 -26.91 -0.52 -16.43
CA GLU A 22 -27.85 -0.35 -17.53
C GLU A 22 -28.60 0.99 -17.42
N GLN A 23 -28.84 1.60 -18.57
CA GLN A 23 -29.63 2.82 -18.64
C GLN A 23 -31.11 2.52 -18.40
N GLY A 24 -31.81 3.48 -17.81
CA GLY A 24 -33.26 3.46 -17.69
C GLY A 24 -33.92 4.04 -18.94
N TYR A 25 -35.19 3.75 -19.12
CA TYR A 25 -36.00 4.28 -20.20
C TYR A 25 -37.50 4.12 -19.91
N THR A 26 -38.34 4.82 -20.65
CA THR A 26 -39.78 4.60 -20.64
C THR A 26 -40.19 3.76 -21.83
N GLU A 27 -40.95 2.72 -21.60
CA GLU A 27 -41.54 1.91 -22.67
C GLU A 27 -43.06 1.96 -22.62
N LEU A 28 -43.65 1.92 -23.78
CA LEU A 28 -45.08 1.74 -23.97
C LEU A 28 -45.37 0.26 -24.19
N ARG A 29 -46.18 -0.34 -23.32
CA ARG A 29 -46.59 -1.74 -23.44
C ARG A 29 -48.00 -1.79 -24.06
N CYS A 30 -48.08 -2.39 -25.24
CA CYS A 30 -49.34 -2.55 -25.91
C CYS A 30 -50.25 -3.52 -25.14
N VAL A 31 -51.50 -3.07 -24.89
CA VAL A 31 -52.60 -3.91 -24.38
C VAL A 31 -53.69 -4.00 -25.42
N ASN A 32 -54.35 -5.14 -25.50
CA ASN A 32 -55.52 -5.27 -26.36
C ASN A 32 -56.78 -4.66 -25.71
N SER A 33 -57.87 -4.61 -26.42
CA SER A 33 -59.17 -4.08 -25.94
C SER A 33 -59.75 -4.76 -24.69
N ALA A 34 -59.19 -5.91 -24.31
CA ALA A 34 -59.52 -6.64 -23.06
C ALA A 34 -58.51 -6.33 -21.93
N GLY A 35 -57.55 -5.36 -22.11
CA GLY A 35 -56.48 -5.02 -21.15
C GLY A 35 -55.40 -6.07 -21.02
N LEU A 36 -55.29 -7.02 -21.94
CA LEU A 36 -54.24 -8.07 -21.94
C LEU A 36 -53.03 -7.65 -22.76
N PRO A 37 -51.78 -7.91 -22.31
CA PRO A 37 -50.59 -7.56 -23.05
C PRO A 37 -50.55 -8.24 -24.43
N CYS A 38 -50.28 -7.48 -25.50
CA CYS A 38 -50.16 -7.98 -26.87
C CYS A 38 -48.70 -8.36 -27.23
N GLY A 39 -47.78 -8.27 -26.28
CA GLY A 39 -46.38 -8.66 -26.43
C GLY A 39 -45.49 -7.70 -27.22
N LYS A 40 -46.01 -6.54 -27.63
CA LYS A 40 -45.20 -5.51 -28.29
C LYS A 40 -44.88 -4.38 -27.32
N THR A 41 -43.61 -3.98 -27.30
CA THR A 41 -43.13 -2.82 -26.53
C THR A 41 -42.43 -1.83 -27.46
N TYR A 42 -42.54 -0.55 -27.13
CA TYR A 42 -41.91 0.55 -27.88
C TYR A 42 -41.21 1.46 -26.88
N ILE A 43 -39.93 1.70 -27.08
CA ILE A 43 -39.17 2.64 -26.24
C ILE A 43 -39.51 4.07 -26.67
N VAL A 44 -39.85 4.92 -25.72
CA VAL A 44 -40.11 6.34 -25.97
C VAL A 44 -38.78 7.03 -26.20
N GLN A 45 -38.58 7.57 -27.39
CA GLN A 45 -37.34 8.28 -27.73
C GLN A 45 -37.12 9.49 -26.85
N GLY A 46 -35.89 9.64 -26.32
CA GLY A 46 -35.51 10.73 -25.42
C GLY A 46 -35.91 10.52 -23.97
N SER A 47 -36.42 9.33 -23.64
CA SER A 47 -36.73 8.94 -22.24
C SER A 47 -35.57 8.23 -21.56
N GLU A 48 -34.46 7.99 -22.27
CA GLU A 48 -33.30 7.28 -21.76
C GLU A 48 -32.64 8.07 -20.64
N THR A 49 -32.41 7.42 -19.52
CA THR A 49 -31.65 7.95 -18.39
C THR A 49 -30.34 7.16 -18.25
N PRO A 50 -29.20 7.85 -18.07
CA PRO A 50 -27.91 7.17 -17.94
C PRO A 50 -27.89 6.12 -16.81
N ALA A 51 -27.07 5.08 -16.98
CA ALA A 51 -26.77 4.15 -15.90
C ALA A 51 -26.21 4.91 -14.69
N LEU A 52 -26.61 4.49 -13.49
CA LEU A 52 -26.27 5.17 -12.23
C LEU A 52 -24.78 5.07 -11.86
N GLY A 53 -24.07 4.09 -12.43
CA GLY A 53 -22.74 3.71 -12.01
C GLY A 53 -22.75 2.98 -10.67
N HIS A 54 -21.63 2.39 -10.30
CA HIS A 54 -21.47 1.81 -8.98
C HIS A 54 -21.10 2.88 -7.95
N ASP A 55 -21.59 2.71 -6.74
CA ASP A 55 -21.29 3.58 -5.61
C ASP A 55 -20.59 2.76 -4.52
N TYR A 56 -19.28 2.89 -4.45
CA TYR A 56 -18.41 2.26 -3.47
C TYR A 56 -17.97 3.21 -2.34
N SER A 57 -18.60 4.39 -2.23
CA SER A 57 -18.19 5.44 -1.30
C SER A 57 -18.64 5.21 0.15
N GLY A 58 -19.53 4.24 0.38
CA GLY A 58 -20.05 3.95 1.71
C GLY A 58 -19.04 3.21 2.59
N ASP A 59 -18.68 3.78 3.75
CA ASP A 59 -17.78 3.13 4.73
C ASP A 59 -18.27 1.74 5.18
N SER A 60 -19.58 1.52 5.21
CA SER A 60 -20.18 0.23 5.54
C SER A 60 -19.99 -0.85 4.48
N GLY A 61 -19.61 -0.46 3.27
CA GLY A 61 -19.31 -1.35 2.15
C GLY A 61 -17.85 -1.76 2.02
N ILE A 62 -16.96 -1.21 2.87
CA ILE A 62 -15.53 -1.50 2.83
C ILE A 62 -15.19 -2.56 3.87
N ARG A 63 -14.60 -3.66 3.42
CA ARG A 63 -14.13 -4.75 4.29
C ARG A 63 -12.67 -5.06 4.03
N THR A 64 -11.87 -5.07 5.08
CA THR A 64 -10.50 -5.60 4.98
C THR A 64 -10.55 -7.11 5.01
N ILE A 65 -10.14 -7.76 3.91
CA ILE A 65 -10.06 -9.21 3.79
C ILE A 65 -8.75 -9.71 4.38
N VAL A 66 -7.65 -9.00 4.06
CA VAL A 66 -6.30 -9.30 4.54
C VAL A 66 -5.66 -8.00 4.99
N GLU A 67 -5.24 -7.95 6.25
CA GLU A 67 -4.46 -6.82 6.77
C GLU A 67 -3.05 -6.82 6.19
N PRO A 68 -2.52 -5.65 5.76
CA PRO A 68 -1.14 -5.57 5.31
C PRO A 68 -0.17 -5.75 6.48
N THR A 69 0.89 -6.49 6.23
CA THR A 69 2.01 -6.65 7.18
C THR A 69 3.22 -5.84 6.72
N CYS A 70 4.34 -5.95 7.43
CA CYS A 70 5.58 -5.30 7.00
C CYS A 70 6.04 -5.76 5.61
N THR A 71 5.79 -7.01 5.26
CA THR A 71 6.31 -7.63 4.04
C THR A 71 5.25 -8.13 3.07
N THR A 72 4.00 -8.23 3.52
CA THR A 72 2.89 -8.76 2.71
C THR A 72 1.84 -7.68 2.50
N SER A 73 1.40 -7.54 1.27
CA SER A 73 0.30 -6.64 0.91
C SER A 73 -1.02 -7.13 1.48
N GLY A 74 -1.87 -6.20 1.87
CA GLY A 74 -3.24 -6.46 2.28
C GLY A 74 -4.21 -6.48 1.10
N LEU A 75 -5.47 -6.80 1.39
CA LEU A 75 -6.57 -6.82 0.44
C LEU A 75 -7.81 -6.21 1.06
N LYS A 76 -8.38 -5.21 0.40
CA LYS A 76 -9.68 -4.63 0.73
C LYS A 76 -10.69 -4.98 -0.32
N GLU A 77 -11.91 -5.23 0.13
CA GLU A 77 -13.09 -5.43 -0.71
C GLU A 77 -14.04 -4.25 -0.54
N TYR A 78 -14.56 -3.78 -1.64
CA TYR A 78 -15.53 -2.70 -1.72
C TYR A 78 -16.83 -3.23 -2.30
N ASN A 79 -17.95 -2.96 -1.63
CA ASN A 79 -19.28 -3.34 -2.06
C ASN A 79 -20.05 -2.12 -2.55
N CYS A 80 -20.66 -2.24 -3.72
CA CYS A 80 -21.56 -1.20 -4.21
C CYS A 80 -22.81 -1.13 -3.34
N SER A 81 -23.10 0.07 -2.81
CA SER A 81 -24.27 0.33 -1.96
C SER A 81 -25.62 0.11 -2.67
N ARG A 82 -25.64 0.17 -4.03
CA ARG A 82 -26.86 0.07 -4.84
C ARG A 82 -27.15 -1.35 -5.32
N CYS A 83 -26.16 -2.11 -5.76
CA CYS A 83 -26.39 -3.42 -6.38
C CYS A 83 -25.64 -4.57 -5.71
N GLY A 84 -24.78 -4.27 -4.73
CA GLY A 84 -23.99 -5.30 -4.05
C GLY A 84 -22.82 -5.86 -4.88
N ASP A 85 -22.55 -5.29 -6.07
CA ASP A 85 -21.35 -5.64 -6.83
C ASP A 85 -20.08 -5.33 -6.05
N THR A 86 -19.04 -6.13 -6.24
CA THR A 86 -17.81 -6.02 -5.45
C THR A 86 -16.58 -5.91 -6.31
N TYR A 87 -15.61 -5.12 -5.86
CA TYR A 87 -14.25 -5.18 -6.38
C TYR A 87 -13.25 -5.22 -5.24
N THR A 88 -12.03 -5.67 -5.54
CA THR A 88 -10.95 -5.75 -4.56
C THR A 88 -9.79 -4.84 -4.94
N GLU A 89 -9.16 -4.26 -3.92
CA GLU A 89 -7.98 -3.41 -4.05
C GLU A 89 -6.84 -3.95 -3.19
N ILE A 90 -5.64 -3.98 -3.77
CA ILE A 90 -4.43 -4.37 -3.05
C ILE A 90 -3.95 -3.17 -2.22
N VAL A 91 -3.87 -3.37 -0.90
CA VAL A 91 -3.26 -2.42 0.02
C VAL A 91 -1.77 -2.71 0.13
N LYS A 92 -0.94 -1.72 -0.19
CA LYS A 92 0.52 -1.87 -0.15
C LYS A 92 0.99 -2.33 1.23
N GLN A 93 2.00 -3.19 1.25
CA GLN A 93 2.70 -3.60 2.47
C GLN A 93 3.23 -2.38 3.26
N LEU A 94 3.24 -2.49 4.58
CA LEU A 94 3.58 -1.39 5.49
C LEU A 94 5.07 -1.04 5.51
N GLY A 95 5.94 -1.98 5.09
CA GLY A 95 7.37 -1.89 5.27
C GLY A 95 7.77 -2.05 6.74
N HIS A 96 9.07 -2.13 7.01
CA HIS A 96 9.60 -2.17 8.36
C HIS A 96 9.79 -0.75 8.90
N ASN A 97 9.49 -0.56 10.19
CA ASN A 97 9.84 0.62 10.96
C ASN A 97 10.92 0.23 11.97
N TYR A 98 12.19 0.32 11.54
CA TYR A 98 13.32 -0.05 12.37
C TYR A 98 13.70 1.07 13.33
N GLU A 99 13.80 0.73 14.59
CA GLU A 99 14.33 1.58 15.65
C GLU A 99 15.62 0.97 16.19
N ARG A 100 16.63 1.83 16.43
CA ARG A 100 17.91 1.38 17.00
C ARG A 100 17.71 0.97 18.45
N ASP A 101 18.18 -0.21 18.80
CA ASP A 101 18.20 -0.73 20.16
C ASP A 101 19.58 -0.41 20.77
N PRO A 102 19.69 0.57 21.68
CA PRO A 102 20.98 0.98 22.23
C PRO A 102 21.59 -0.10 23.13
N ASP A 103 20.76 -0.89 23.80
CA ASP A 103 21.23 -1.93 24.74
C ASP A 103 21.91 -3.10 24.01
N LYS A 104 21.54 -3.33 22.75
CA LYS A 104 22.13 -4.38 21.93
C LYS A 104 23.13 -3.84 20.92
N SER A 105 23.17 -2.53 20.73
CA SER A 105 24.17 -1.88 19.88
C SER A 105 25.48 -1.72 20.64
N ARG A 106 26.58 -1.76 19.91
CA ARG A 106 27.92 -1.50 20.41
C ARG A 106 28.62 -0.49 19.52
N GLU A 107 29.09 0.58 20.10
CA GLU A 107 29.90 1.55 19.37
C GLU A 107 31.25 0.94 18.97
N PRO A 108 31.83 1.31 17.81
CA PRO A 108 33.17 0.89 17.44
C PRO A 108 34.23 1.57 18.31
N ASP A 109 35.30 0.86 18.59
CA ASP A 109 36.53 1.44 19.14
C ASP A 109 37.64 1.48 18.08
N CYS A 110 38.89 1.78 18.47
CA CYS A 110 39.98 1.88 17.52
C CYS A 110 40.28 0.58 16.78
N ALA A 111 40.14 -0.56 17.44
CA ALA A 111 40.50 -1.89 16.92
C ALA A 111 39.29 -2.78 16.66
N GLN A 112 38.21 -2.58 17.39
CA GLN A 112 37.03 -3.44 17.31
C GLN A 112 35.89 -2.79 16.55
N PRO A 113 35.22 -3.51 15.68
CA PRO A 113 34.05 -3.00 14.98
C PRO A 113 32.87 -2.83 15.93
N GLY A 114 32.06 -1.83 15.65
CA GLY A 114 30.76 -1.63 16.26
C GLY A 114 29.68 -2.51 15.63
N LEU A 115 28.53 -2.49 16.26
CA LEU A 115 27.31 -3.15 15.77
C LEU A 115 26.10 -2.27 16.08
N ASN A 116 25.40 -1.83 15.05
CA ASN A 116 24.11 -1.21 15.24
C ASN A 116 23.02 -2.29 15.11
N TYR A 117 22.23 -2.43 16.14
CA TYR A 117 21.11 -3.36 16.22
C TYR A 117 19.81 -2.59 16.08
N TYR A 118 19.00 -2.98 15.11
CA TYR A 118 17.70 -2.38 14.83
C TYR A 118 16.61 -3.42 14.97
N LYS A 119 15.48 -3.05 15.53
CA LYS A 119 14.30 -3.91 15.67
C LYS A 119 13.10 -3.19 15.07
N CYS A 120 12.32 -3.90 14.25
CA CYS A 120 11.05 -3.37 13.75
C CYS A 120 10.01 -3.37 14.87
N GLY A 121 9.44 -2.19 15.16
CA GLY A 121 8.40 -2.04 16.20
C GLY A 121 7.09 -2.75 15.87
N ARG A 122 6.83 -3.05 14.57
CA ARG A 122 5.58 -3.71 14.14
C ARG A 122 5.65 -5.22 14.16
N CYS A 123 6.70 -5.82 13.63
CA CYS A 123 6.80 -7.29 13.47
C CYS A 123 7.91 -7.94 14.30
N GLY A 124 8.75 -7.14 14.95
CA GLY A 124 9.87 -7.63 15.73
C GLY A 124 11.08 -8.09 14.91
N ASP A 125 11.03 -7.98 13.58
CA ASP A 125 12.15 -8.31 12.72
C ASP A 125 13.40 -7.52 13.10
N VAL A 126 14.57 -8.13 12.89
CA VAL A 126 15.87 -7.62 13.34
C VAL A 126 16.78 -7.37 12.15
N HIS A 127 17.37 -6.18 12.15
CA HIS A 127 18.39 -5.79 11.19
C HIS A 127 19.67 -5.35 11.95
N GLN A 128 20.81 -5.89 11.54
CA GLN A 128 22.10 -5.58 12.15
C GLN A 128 23.04 -4.97 11.11
N VAL A 129 23.69 -3.89 11.48
CA VAL A 129 24.67 -3.20 10.64
C VAL A 129 26.00 -3.16 11.38
N ARG A 130 27.02 -3.76 10.80
CA ARG A 130 28.40 -3.66 11.29
C ARG A 130 28.91 -2.25 10.98
N VAL A 131 29.55 -1.65 11.98
CA VAL A 131 30.26 -0.37 11.86
C VAL A 131 31.76 -0.66 11.93
N GLU A 132 32.51 -0.19 10.96
CA GLU A 132 33.96 -0.42 10.93
C GLU A 132 34.66 0.18 12.14
N PRO A 133 35.80 -0.37 12.57
CA PRO A 133 36.63 0.20 13.62
C PRO A 133 37.05 1.63 13.27
N LEU A 134 37.21 2.45 14.30
CA LEU A 134 37.61 3.86 14.12
C LEU A 134 39.05 4.01 13.58
N GLY A 135 39.88 2.97 13.76
CA GLY A 135 41.30 3.05 13.53
C GLY A 135 42.03 3.81 14.64
N HIS A 136 43.34 3.81 14.61
CA HIS A 136 44.14 4.52 15.58
C HIS A 136 44.55 5.90 15.05
N ASP A 137 44.31 6.93 15.86
CA ASP A 137 44.86 8.29 15.66
C ASP A 137 46.20 8.37 16.40
N TRP A 138 47.26 8.00 15.70
CA TRP A 138 48.60 7.97 16.27
C TRP A 138 49.14 9.39 16.49
N GLY A 139 49.67 9.63 17.69
CA GLY A 139 50.47 10.82 17.99
C GLY A 139 51.86 10.78 17.36
N ASP A 140 52.67 11.77 17.71
CA ASP A 140 54.05 11.87 17.25
C ASP A 140 54.95 10.74 17.82
N TRP A 141 55.98 10.43 17.10
CA TRP A 141 56.98 9.47 17.57
C TRP A 141 57.78 10.01 18.75
N ILE A 142 57.85 9.24 19.82
CA ILE A 142 58.63 9.51 21.02
C ILE A 142 59.84 8.58 20.95
N VAL A 143 61.04 9.15 21.03
CA VAL A 143 62.27 8.35 21.02
C VAL A 143 62.57 7.90 22.46
N ASP A 144 62.53 6.60 22.69
CA ASP A 144 62.86 5.97 23.96
C ASP A 144 64.37 5.74 24.13
N GLN A 145 64.99 5.40 23.00
CA GLN A 145 66.47 5.17 22.94
C GLN A 145 66.98 5.67 21.61
N GLN A 146 68.03 6.46 21.66
CA GLN A 146 68.74 6.89 20.46
C GLN A 146 69.51 5.72 19.86
N GLU A 147 69.59 5.68 18.52
CA GLU A 147 70.44 4.75 17.85
C GLU A 147 71.92 5.08 18.09
N THR A 148 72.80 4.05 18.11
CA THR A 148 74.26 4.14 18.22
C THR A 148 74.90 3.19 17.20
N ASP A 149 76.22 3.32 17.00
CA ASP A 149 76.93 2.42 16.10
C ASP A 149 76.84 0.93 16.51
N GLN A 150 76.40 0.61 17.74
CA GLN A 150 76.34 -0.73 18.29
C GLN A 150 74.96 -1.18 18.69
N ALA A 151 73.94 -0.32 18.64
CA ALA A 151 72.58 -0.68 19.03
C ALA A 151 71.55 0.16 18.27
N ASP A 152 70.48 -0.53 17.83
CA ASP A 152 69.31 0.11 17.20
C ASP A 152 68.60 1.03 18.18
N GLY A 153 68.06 2.15 17.66
CA GLY A 153 67.20 3.02 18.43
C GLY A 153 65.82 2.44 18.68
N LEU A 154 65.15 2.88 19.73
CA LEU A 154 63.79 2.50 20.05
C LEU A 154 62.91 3.73 20.11
N LYS A 155 61.77 3.65 19.43
CA LYS A 155 60.74 4.73 19.46
C LYS A 155 59.37 4.14 19.53
N HIS A 156 58.45 4.89 20.10
CA HIS A 156 57.06 4.50 20.12
C HIS A 156 56.15 5.72 19.81
N ARG A 157 54.90 5.41 19.54
CA ARG A 157 53.81 6.43 19.48
C ARG A 157 52.57 5.89 20.20
N ILE A 158 51.75 6.81 20.64
CA ILE A 158 50.56 6.49 21.44
C ILE A 158 49.34 6.97 20.64
N CYS A 159 48.34 6.09 20.55
CA CYS A 159 47.06 6.48 20.01
C CYS A 159 46.36 7.50 20.92
N LYS A 160 45.97 8.64 20.36
CA LYS A 160 45.33 9.75 21.11
C LYS A 160 43.95 9.34 21.63
N THR A 161 43.29 8.38 20.98
CA THR A 161 41.93 7.96 21.30
C THR A 161 41.89 6.86 22.36
N CYS A 162 42.68 5.78 22.20
CA CYS A 162 42.62 4.59 23.07
C CYS A 162 43.84 4.41 23.96
N GLY A 163 44.92 5.19 23.77
CA GLY A 163 46.16 5.08 24.53
C GLY A 163 47.05 3.88 24.15
N GLU A 164 46.68 3.11 23.14
CA GLU A 164 47.50 1.99 22.66
C GLU A 164 48.87 2.50 22.18
N ARG A 165 49.91 1.69 22.48
CA ARG A 165 51.30 2.00 22.13
C ARG A 165 51.73 1.12 20.94
N GLN A 166 52.32 1.74 19.95
CA GLN A 166 52.94 1.09 18.80
C GLN A 166 54.44 1.31 18.81
#